data_871e19ccdd151717cd44a3c44ba02292
#
_entry.id   871e19ccdd151717cd44a3c44ba02292
#
_cell.length_a   1.000
_cell.length_b   1.000
_cell.length_c   1.000
_cell.angle_alpha   90.00
_cell.angle_beta   90.00
_cell.angle_gamma   90.00
#
_symmetry.space_group_name_H-M   'P 1'
#
loop_
_entity.id
_entity.type
_entity.pdbx_description
1 polymer ?
#
loop_
_entity_poly.entity_id
_entity_poly.type
_entity_poly.pdbx_seq_one_letter_code
_entity_poly.pdbx_strand_id
1 'polypeptide(L)'
;YPAGELKHGPLALVDKDMPVVTIAPNDPLVEKLKSNLQEVRARGGELYVFADGDVHIEESEFVHVIKLPGGHNGPLSPILHTVPLQLLSYHAALQKGTDVDKPRNLAKSVTVE
;
A
#
# COMPACT_ATOMS: atom_id res chain seq x y z
N TYR A 1 -6.09 5.44 -1.80
CA TYR A 1 -6.58 6.58 -1.02
C TYR A 1 -5.45 7.29 -0.32
N PRO A 2 -5.43 8.64 -0.29
CA PRO A 2 -4.58 9.36 0.66
C PRO A 2 -4.93 8.93 2.10
N ALA A 3 -3.92 8.71 2.94
CA ALA A 3 -4.17 8.16 4.29
C ALA A 3 -5.13 9.02 5.14
N GLY A 4 -5.09 10.35 4.96
CA GLY A 4 -6.01 11.27 5.64
C GLY A 4 -7.48 11.10 5.24
N GLU A 5 -7.75 10.55 4.04
CA GLU A 5 -9.11 10.33 3.54
C GLU A 5 -9.73 9.01 4.04
N LEU A 6 -8.96 8.14 4.69
CA LEU A 6 -9.48 6.88 5.23
C LEU A 6 -10.68 7.10 6.17
N LYS A 7 -10.66 8.18 6.95
CA LYS A 7 -11.72 8.54 7.90
C LYS A 7 -13.06 8.87 7.24
N HIS A 8 -13.06 9.19 5.96
CA HIS A 8 -14.24 9.63 5.22
C HIS A 8 -15.00 8.46 4.56
N GLY A 9 -14.80 7.25 5.04
CA GLY A 9 -15.55 6.07 4.58
C GLY A 9 -14.75 4.78 4.59
N PRO A 10 -13.61 4.69 3.86
CA PRO A 10 -12.87 3.42 3.71
C PRO A 10 -12.46 2.77 5.03
N LEU A 11 -12.22 3.56 6.07
CA LEU A 11 -11.85 3.05 7.40
C LEU A 11 -12.94 2.17 8.03
N ALA A 12 -14.19 2.33 7.62
CA ALA A 12 -15.31 1.49 8.07
C ALA A 12 -15.22 0.04 7.53
N LEU A 13 -14.44 -0.18 6.48
CA LEU A 13 -14.24 -1.50 5.87
C LEU A 13 -13.07 -2.27 6.49
N VAL A 14 -12.29 -1.61 7.35
CA VAL A 14 -11.12 -2.21 7.99
C VAL A 14 -11.56 -3.13 9.11
N ASP A 15 -11.15 -4.39 9.00
CA ASP A 15 -11.30 -5.42 10.02
C ASP A 15 -10.06 -6.35 10.01
N LYS A 16 -10.11 -7.42 10.79
CA LYS A 16 -9.02 -8.39 10.91
C LYS A 16 -8.73 -9.21 9.65
N ASP A 17 -9.66 -9.26 8.72
CA ASP A 17 -9.58 -10.06 7.49
C ASP A 17 -9.22 -9.18 6.26
N MET A 18 -9.08 -7.86 6.48
CA MET A 18 -8.72 -6.90 5.44
C MET A 18 -7.27 -6.41 5.60
N PRO A 19 -6.32 -6.89 4.78
CA PRO A 19 -4.97 -6.36 4.76
C PRO A 19 -4.98 -4.94 4.18
N VAL A 20 -4.24 -4.04 4.83
CA VAL A 20 -4.07 -2.66 4.40
C VAL A 20 -2.64 -2.44 3.94
N VAL A 21 -2.46 -2.18 2.66
CA VAL A 21 -1.16 -1.87 2.06
C VAL A 21 -0.95 -0.36 2.09
N THR A 22 0.20 0.08 2.58
CA THR A 22 0.53 1.49 2.75
C THR A 22 1.92 1.79 2.19
N ILE A 23 2.06 2.95 1.56
CA ILE A 23 3.34 3.55 1.22
C ILE A 23 3.67 4.63 2.25
N ALA A 24 4.87 4.57 2.81
CA ALA A 24 5.36 5.52 3.80
C ALA A 24 6.66 6.19 3.30
N PRO A 25 6.55 7.19 2.43
CA PRO A 25 7.70 7.97 2.01
C PRO A 25 8.24 8.82 3.17
N ASN A 26 9.53 9.11 3.15
CA ASN A 26 10.12 10.04 4.09
C ASN A 26 9.85 11.49 3.65
N ASP A 27 8.66 11.97 3.98
CA ASP A 27 8.19 13.31 3.67
C ASP A 27 7.63 14.00 4.93
N PRO A 28 7.30 15.32 4.87
CA PRO A 28 6.75 16.04 6.02
C PRO A 28 5.42 15.50 6.57
N LEU A 29 4.75 14.62 5.85
CA LEU A 29 3.46 14.03 6.25
C LEU A 29 3.59 12.67 6.93
N VAL A 30 4.80 12.13 7.03
CA VAL A 30 5.04 10.76 7.57
C VAL A 30 4.47 10.58 8.98
N GLU A 31 4.56 11.59 9.85
CA GLU A 31 4.01 11.49 11.21
C GLU A 31 2.47 11.47 11.22
N LYS A 32 1.84 12.19 10.29
CA LYS A 32 0.38 12.11 10.09
C LYS A 32 -0.03 10.75 9.53
N LEU A 33 0.77 10.21 8.62
CA LEU A 33 0.57 8.85 8.11
C LEU A 33 0.61 7.83 9.27
N LYS A 34 1.64 7.87 10.11
CA LYS A 34 1.76 6.98 11.28
C LYS A 34 0.52 7.04 12.18
N SER A 35 -0.01 8.23 12.42
CA SER A 35 -1.25 8.39 13.20
C SER A 35 -2.45 7.69 12.52
N ASN A 36 -2.58 7.80 11.19
CA ASN A 36 -3.63 7.10 10.46
C ASN A 36 -3.44 5.56 10.49
N LEU A 37 -2.20 5.08 10.47
CA LEU A 37 -1.91 3.65 10.60
C LEU A 37 -2.33 3.11 11.98
N GLN A 38 -2.14 3.90 13.04
CA GLN A 38 -2.63 3.53 14.38
C GLN A 38 -4.16 3.39 14.42
N GLU A 39 -4.91 4.22 13.68
CA GLU A 39 -6.36 4.10 13.57
C GLU A 39 -6.80 2.83 12.83
N VAL A 40 -6.06 2.42 11.80
CA VAL A 40 -6.27 1.13 11.13
C VAL A 40 -6.03 -0.03 12.11
N ARG A 41 -4.95 0.02 12.86
CA ARG A 41 -4.62 -0.98 13.88
C ARG A 41 -5.68 -1.08 14.98
N ALA A 42 -6.18 0.06 15.44
CA ALA A 42 -7.23 0.11 16.47
C ALA A 42 -8.54 -0.60 16.03
N ARG A 43 -8.72 -0.81 14.72
CA ARG A 43 -9.86 -1.56 14.14
C ARG A 43 -9.53 -3.01 13.79
N GLY A 44 -8.34 -3.46 14.16
CA GLY A 44 -7.89 -4.83 13.90
C GLY A 44 -7.27 -5.05 12.52
N GLY A 45 -7.14 -4.01 11.68
CA GLY A 45 -6.55 -4.14 10.35
C GLY A 45 -5.09 -4.59 10.39
N GLU A 46 -4.68 -5.48 9.52
CA GLU A 46 -3.30 -5.90 9.33
C GLU A 46 -2.60 -4.97 8.33
N LEU A 47 -1.41 -4.48 8.70
CA LEU A 47 -0.66 -3.49 7.92
C LEU A 47 0.53 -4.10 7.19
N TYR A 48 0.65 -3.80 5.92
CA TYR A 48 1.81 -4.04 5.07
C TYR A 48 2.36 -2.70 4.60
N VAL A 49 3.46 -2.25 5.20
CA VAL A 49 3.98 -0.90 5.02
C VAL A 49 5.25 -0.91 4.20
N PHE A 50 5.20 -0.36 3.00
CA PHE A 50 6.38 -0.08 2.18
C PHE A 50 6.96 1.27 2.61
N ALA A 51 8.01 1.25 3.42
CA ALA A 51 8.59 2.43 4.04
C ALA A 51 9.97 2.74 3.47
N ASP A 52 10.25 4.01 3.23
CA ASP A 52 11.61 4.45 2.95
C ASP A 52 12.56 4.02 4.08
N GLY A 53 13.82 3.73 3.74
CA GLY A 53 14.82 3.22 4.67
C GLY A 53 14.97 4.06 5.93
N ASP A 54 14.78 5.38 5.80
CA ASP A 54 14.93 6.37 6.87
C ASP A 54 13.65 6.52 7.73
N VAL A 55 12.53 5.94 7.30
CA VAL A 55 11.27 6.00 8.06
C VAL A 55 11.25 4.88 9.08
N HIS A 56 11.16 5.23 10.36
CA HIS A 56 11.01 4.25 11.42
C HIS A 56 9.54 3.94 11.69
N ILE A 57 9.17 2.67 11.52
CA ILE A 57 7.87 2.11 11.88
C ILE A 57 8.16 0.81 12.63
N GLU A 58 7.55 0.66 13.81
CA GLU A 58 7.72 -0.54 14.62
C GLU A 58 6.94 -1.72 14.01
N GLU A 59 7.63 -2.84 13.83
CA GLU A 59 7.02 -4.10 13.42
C GLU A 59 6.33 -4.77 14.59
N SER A 60 5.28 -5.51 14.28
CA SER A 60 4.55 -6.33 15.25
C SER A 60 3.92 -7.52 14.54
N GLU A 61 3.21 -8.38 15.28
CA GLU A 61 2.45 -9.49 14.70
C GLU A 61 1.52 -9.07 13.54
N PHE A 62 1.02 -7.83 13.57
CA PHE A 62 0.08 -7.31 12.58
C PHE A 62 0.60 -6.07 11.83
N VAL A 63 1.87 -5.77 11.94
CA VAL A 63 2.53 -4.67 11.22
C VAL A 63 3.80 -5.19 10.58
N HIS A 64 3.75 -5.35 9.27
CA HIS A 64 4.85 -5.85 8.44
C HIS A 64 5.46 -4.69 7.68
N VAL A 65 6.77 -4.47 7.84
CA VAL A 65 7.47 -3.35 7.20
C VAL A 65 8.42 -3.86 6.13
N ILE A 66 8.20 -3.42 4.90
CA ILE A 66 9.09 -3.66 3.77
C ILE A 66 9.90 -2.39 3.54
N LYS A 67 11.18 -2.46 3.85
CA LYS A 67 12.08 -1.32 3.67
C LYS A 67 12.46 -1.14 2.21
N LEU A 68 12.24 0.08 1.73
CA LEU A 68 12.67 0.53 0.40
C LEU A 68 14.00 1.29 0.52
N PRO A 69 14.79 1.38 -0.57
CA PRO A 69 15.96 2.25 -0.57
C PRO A 69 15.59 3.66 -0.16
N GLY A 70 16.31 4.23 0.81
CA GLY A 70 16.11 5.60 1.29
C GLY A 70 16.76 6.64 0.38
N GLY A 71 16.59 7.92 0.75
CA GLY A 71 17.23 9.04 0.07
C GLY A 71 16.57 9.52 -1.22
N HIS A 72 15.38 9.05 -1.53
CA HIS A 72 14.65 9.37 -2.77
C HIS A 72 13.50 10.37 -2.52
N ASN A 73 13.83 11.47 -1.88
CA ASN A 73 12.88 12.56 -1.65
C ASN A 73 12.76 13.42 -2.92
N GLY A 74 11.55 13.83 -3.27
CA GLY A 74 11.31 14.72 -4.39
C GLY A 74 10.39 14.15 -5.47
N PRO A 75 10.35 14.76 -6.66
CA PRO A 75 9.34 14.47 -7.69
C PRO A 75 9.42 13.04 -8.28
N LEU A 76 10.53 12.35 -8.13
CA LEU A 76 10.69 10.96 -8.57
C LEU A 76 10.20 9.92 -7.55
N SER A 77 9.96 10.33 -6.31
CA SER A 77 9.51 9.45 -5.23
C SER A 77 8.27 8.61 -5.60
N PRO A 78 7.20 9.15 -6.20
CA PRO A 78 6.05 8.35 -6.60
C PRO A 78 6.38 7.23 -7.60
N ILE A 79 7.32 7.47 -8.51
CA ILE A 79 7.74 6.47 -9.51
C ILE A 79 8.41 5.30 -8.79
N LEU A 80 9.35 5.59 -7.89
CA LEU A 80 10.08 4.56 -7.13
C LEU A 80 9.14 3.75 -6.23
N HIS A 81 8.19 4.40 -5.57
CA HIS A 81 7.23 3.73 -4.69
C HIS A 81 6.18 2.91 -5.45
N THR A 82 5.97 3.20 -6.74
CA THR A 82 5.05 2.41 -7.57
C THR A 82 5.63 1.04 -7.93
N VAL A 83 6.94 0.92 -8.10
CA VAL A 83 7.60 -0.34 -8.49
C VAL A 83 7.29 -1.50 -7.51
N PRO A 84 7.45 -1.37 -6.19
CA PRO A 84 7.12 -2.45 -5.26
C PRO A 84 5.62 -2.80 -5.25
N LEU A 85 4.73 -1.86 -5.52
CA LEU A 85 3.29 -2.14 -5.66
C LEU A 85 2.99 -2.95 -6.92
N GLN A 86 3.69 -2.68 -8.02
CA GLN A 86 3.60 -3.49 -9.24
C GLN A 86 4.09 -4.91 -8.99
N LEU A 87 5.21 -5.08 -8.27
CA LEU A 87 5.71 -6.40 -7.87
C LEU A 87 4.73 -7.12 -6.94
N LEU A 88 4.15 -6.41 -5.97
CA LEU A 88 3.13 -6.98 -5.09
C LEU A 88 1.93 -7.49 -5.89
N SER A 89 1.42 -6.70 -6.84
CA SER A 89 0.27 -7.10 -7.66
C SER A 89 0.60 -8.31 -8.55
N TYR A 90 1.81 -8.36 -9.11
CA TYR A 90 2.29 -9.48 -9.89
C TYR A 90 2.34 -10.78 -9.05
N HIS A 91 2.99 -10.73 -7.89
CA HIS A 91 3.10 -11.91 -7.04
C HIS A 91 1.75 -12.35 -6.45
N ALA A 92 0.88 -11.41 -6.11
CA ALA A 92 -0.48 -11.72 -5.66
C ALA A 92 -1.29 -12.42 -6.76
N ALA A 93 -1.16 -11.98 -8.03
CA ALA A 93 -1.81 -12.62 -9.16
C ALA A 93 -1.30 -14.05 -9.38
N LEU A 94 0.02 -14.26 -9.30
CA LEU A 94 0.60 -15.61 -9.40
C LEU A 94 0.10 -16.53 -8.29
N GLN A 95 0.06 -16.05 -7.06
CA GLN A 95 -0.44 -16.81 -5.91
C GLN A 95 -1.91 -17.22 -6.09
N LYS A 96 -2.70 -16.37 -6.72
CA LYS A 96 -4.11 -16.66 -7.05
C LYS A 96 -4.29 -17.53 -8.31
N GLY A 97 -3.19 -17.89 -9.00
CA GLY A 97 -3.24 -18.66 -10.24
C GLY A 97 -3.90 -17.92 -11.41
N THR A 98 -3.87 -16.58 -11.37
CA THR A 98 -4.41 -15.76 -12.46
C THR A 98 -3.33 -15.44 -13.49
N ASP A 99 -3.76 -15.24 -14.75
CA ASP A 99 -2.87 -14.82 -15.82
C ASP A 99 -2.55 -13.32 -15.67
N VAL A 100 -1.27 -13.00 -15.46
CA VAL A 100 -0.82 -11.62 -15.25
C VAL A 100 -0.85 -10.78 -16.54
N ASP A 101 -0.76 -11.44 -17.70
CA ASP A 101 -0.74 -10.78 -19.01
C ASP A 101 -2.15 -10.60 -19.61
N LYS A 102 -3.11 -11.35 -19.09
CA LYS A 102 -4.52 -11.32 -19.54
C LYS A 102 -5.46 -11.12 -18.34
N PRO A 103 -5.41 -9.94 -17.71
CA PRO A 103 -6.26 -9.68 -16.56
C PRO A 103 -7.74 -9.80 -16.94
N ARG A 104 -8.47 -10.55 -16.14
CA ARG A 104 -9.91 -10.74 -16.33
C ARG A 104 -10.63 -9.40 -16.19
N ASN A 105 -11.56 -9.11 -17.10
CA ASN A 105 -12.37 -7.89 -17.15
C ASN A 105 -11.60 -6.60 -17.50
N LEU A 106 -10.35 -6.68 -17.93
CA LEU A 106 -9.62 -5.55 -18.48
C LEU A 106 -9.30 -5.81 -19.95
N ALA A 107 -9.84 -5.00 -20.83
CA ALA A 107 -9.47 -4.96 -22.25
C ALA A 107 -8.66 -3.69 -22.52
N LYS A 108 -7.58 -3.82 -23.31
CA LYS A 108 -6.79 -2.67 -23.79
C LYS A 108 -7.58 -1.79 -24.76
N SER A 109 -8.57 -2.37 -25.43
CA SER A 109 -9.55 -1.65 -26.22
C SER A 109 -10.90 -2.38 -26.10
N VAL A 110 -11.95 -1.63 -25.84
CA VAL A 110 -13.32 -2.13 -25.97
C VAL A 110 -13.80 -1.68 -27.35
N THR A 111 -13.72 -2.59 -28.33
CA THR A 111 -14.46 -2.42 -29.57
C THR A 111 -15.86 -2.96 -29.31
N VAL A 112 -16.80 -2.04 -29.18
CA VAL A 112 -18.23 -2.36 -29.25
C VAL A 112 -18.57 -2.30 -30.74
N GLU A 113 -18.68 -3.46 -31.38
CA GLU A 113 -19.34 -3.56 -32.67
C GLU A 113 -20.87 -3.66 -32.48
#